data_b2b04786e7c56d0efb8a6e0daaf50290
#
_entry.id   b2b04786e7c56d0efb8a6e0daaf50290
#
_cell.length_a   1.000
_cell.length_b   1.000
_cell.length_c   1.000
_cell.angle_alpha   90.00
_cell.angle_beta   90.00
_cell.angle_gamma   90.00
#
_symmetry.space_group_name_H-M   'P 1'
#
loop_
_entity.id
_entity.type
_entity.pdbx_description
1 polymer ?
#
loop_
_entity_poly.entity_id
_entity_poly.type
_entity_poly.pdbx_seq_one_letter_code
_entity_poly.pdbx_strand_id
1 'polypeptide(L)'
;MAKKETTAKKSAEKKVAAPKKAATKKPAAKKVVAKRIVDQTEPEHIGLVKNDSWLEPFEGAIRGRHDHAVWKLNQLTQNGKKKLSDFATGHLYFGLHKLAKGWVFREWAPNATDIYLIGDFNNWQEDEKYRCKRIEGTGNWELKLSEKALKHGQLYKMKVKWNGGEGERIPAWCRRVVQDDNTKIFSAQVWNPEKTYEFQKKNFKPKKNPLLIYECHVGMGQDAEKVGTYTEFKDNVLPRVIKDGYNCIQVMAIQEHPYYGSFGYHVSSFFAPSSRFGTPEELKELIDTAHKNGIAVIMDIVHSHAVKNEVEGLGNLAGDPNQFFYPGDRHEHPAWDSLCFDYGKDDVLHFLLSNCKYWLEEFKFDGFRFDGVTSMLYYSHGLGEAFGGYGDYFNGHEDDNAICYLTLANRMRSC
;
A
#
# COMPACT_ATOMS: atom_id res chain seq x y z
N MET A 1 61.30 -33.78 34.50
CA MET A 1 61.79 -32.90 35.57
C MET A 1 60.62 -32.04 35.98
N ALA A 2 59.82 -32.35 36.98
CA ALA A 2 59.98 -32.31 38.41
C ALA A 2 60.16 -30.87 38.93
N LYS A 3 59.13 -30.34 39.59
CA LYS A 3 58.96 -30.08 41.00
C LYS A 3 57.87 -29.02 41.18
N LYS A 4 56.80 -29.33 41.88
CA LYS A 4 56.45 -29.29 43.33
C LYS A 4 55.89 -27.91 43.71
N GLU A 5 54.59 -27.89 43.99
CA GLU A 5 53.92 -27.85 45.32
C GLU A 5 54.36 -26.74 46.26
N THR A 6 53.42 -25.91 46.71
CA THR A 6 53.14 -25.81 48.16
C THR A 6 51.78 -25.15 48.44
N THR A 7 51.05 -25.84 49.26
CA THR A 7 49.79 -25.50 49.95
C THR A 7 50.02 -24.50 51.09
N ALA A 8 49.04 -23.62 51.35
CA ALA A 8 48.82 -23.05 52.68
C ALA A 8 47.32 -22.83 52.93
N LYS A 9 46.82 -23.62 53.88
CA LYS A 9 45.55 -23.43 54.59
C LYS A 9 45.67 -22.26 55.58
N LYS A 10 44.60 -21.43 55.70
CA LYS A 10 44.20 -20.80 56.98
C LYS A 10 42.71 -20.49 56.99
N SER A 11 42.04 -21.18 57.78
CA SER A 11 41.13 -21.00 58.94
C SER A 11 39.94 -19.99 58.72
N ALA A 12 38.77 -20.60 59.00
CA ALA A 12 37.47 -19.98 59.07
C ALA A 12 37.29 -19.06 60.30
N GLU A 13 36.71 -17.92 60.13
CA GLU A 13 35.97 -17.20 61.16
C GLU A 13 34.54 -16.95 60.76
N LYS A 14 33.63 -17.49 61.61
CA LYS A 14 32.19 -17.26 61.59
C LYS A 14 31.93 -15.80 62.03
N LYS A 15 31.31 -14.99 61.18
CA LYS A 15 30.59 -13.79 61.59
C LYS A 15 29.09 -13.97 61.43
N VAL A 16 28.41 -13.73 62.54
CA VAL A 16 27.00 -13.79 62.80
C VAL A 16 26.25 -12.79 61.88
N ALA A 17 25.19 -13.28 61.21
CA ALA A 17 24.36 -12.47 60.34
C ALA A 17 23.29 -11.71 61.14
N ALA A 18 23.22 -10.37 60.93
CA ALA A 18 22.10 -9.54 61.41
C ALA A 18 20.87 -9.70 60.53
N PRO A 19 19.63 -9.52 61.03
CA PRO A 19 18.42 -9.80 60.30
C PRO A 19 18.15 -8.74 59.22
N LYS A 20 17.87 -9.21 57.98
CA LYS A 20 17.45 -8.38 56.85
C LYS A 20 16.02 -7.86 57.09
N LYS A 21 15.88 -6.52 57.14
CA LYS A 21 14.58 -5.83 57.06
C LYS A 21 13.89 -6.16 55.74
N ALA A 22 12.66 -6.59 55.82
CA ALA A 22 11.78 -6.83 54.69
C ALA A 22 11.56 -5.49 53.91
N ALA A 23 11.94 -5.47 52.64
CA ALA A 23 11.63 -4.37 51.75
C ALA A 23 10.18 -4.49 51.25
N THR A 24 9.33 -3.57 51.70
CA THR A 24 7.97 -3.42 51.20
C THR A 24 8.01 -2.99 49.73
N LYS A 25 7.54 -3.84 48.85
CA LYS A 25 7.34 -3.50 47.41
C LYS A 25 6.29 -2.38 47.32
N LYS A 26 6.71 -1.19 46.87
CA LYS A 26 5.78 -0.15 46.41
C LYS A 26 5.01 -0.67 45.20
N PRO A 27 3.68 -0.46 45.11
CA PRO A 27 2.93 -0.85 43.93
C PRO A 27 3.40 -0.03 42.72
N ALA A 28 3.62 -0.71 41.60
CA ALA A 28 3.95 -0.09 40.33
C ALA A 28 2.85 0.88 39.94
N ALA A 29 3.20 2.15 39.81
CA ALA A 29 2.29 3.17 39.28
C ALA A 29 1.91 2.77 37.85
N LYS A 30 0.62 2.48 37.63
CA LYS A 30 0.04 2.36 36.29
C LYS A 30 0.35 3.65 35.54
N LYS A 31 1.14 3.56 34.46
CA LYS A 31 1.29 4.65 33.49
C LYS A 31 -0.11 4.94 32.96
N VAL A 32 -0.71 6.01 33.47
CA VAL A 32 -1.87 6.62 32.85
C VAL A 32 -1.37 7.15 31.51
N VAL A 33 -1.79 6.54 30.42
CA VAL A 33 -1.63 7.10 29.09
C VAL A 33 -2.40 8.41 29.13
N ALA A 34 -1.67 9.52 29.19
CA ALA A 34 -2.26 10.83 29.09
C ALA A 34 -3.04 10.88 27.79
N LYS A 35 -4.37 10.95 27.87
CA LYS A 35 -5.21 11.39 26.76
C LYS A 35 -4.56 12.68 26.26
N ARG A 36 -4.13 12.71 24.99
CA ARG A 36 -3.89 13.99 24.32
C ARG A 36 -5.22 14.74 24.41
N ILE A 37 -5.30 15.66 25.36
CA ILE A 37 -6.29 16.71 25.34
C ILE A 37 -5.92 17.49 24.08
N VAL A 38 -6.73 17.37 23.03
CA VAL A 38 -6.71 18.34 21.93
C VAL A 38 -7.02 19.64 22.62
N ASP A 39 -6.07 20.55 22.63
CA ASP A 39 -6.23 21.88 23.19
C ASP A 39 -7.45 22.51 22.49
N GLN A 40 -8.54 22.71 23.23
CA GLN A 40 -9.81 23.20 22.71
C GLN A 40 -9.81 24.71 22.52
N THR A 41 -8.70 25.38 22.78
CA THR A 41 -8.54 26.77 22.38
C THR A 41 -8.11 26.77 20.91
N GLU A 42 -9.09 26.89 20.01
CA GLU A 42 -8.78 27.16 18.61
C GLU A 42 -7.90 28.41 18.53
N PRO A 43 -6.74 28.34 17.90
CA PRO A 43 -5.95 29.54 17.67
C PRO A 43 -6.78 30.51 16.82
N GLU A 44 -6.67 31.80 17.09
CA GLU A 44 -7.38 32.87 16.38
C GLU A 44 -7.32 32.71 14.86
N HIS A 45 -6.14 32.24 14.36
CA HIS A 45 -5.96 31.77 12.99
C HIS A 45 -5.19 30.46 12.95
N ILE A 46 -5.51 29.58 11.98
CA ILE A 46 -4.72 28.36 11.73
C ILE A 46 -3.32 28.73 11.23
N GLY A 47 -2.34 27.85 11.53
CA GLY A 47 -0.93 28.14 11.25
C GLY A 47 -0.63 28.49 9.79
N LEU A 48 -1.39 27.93 8.82
CA LEU A 48 -1.25 28.23 7.42
C LEU A 48 -1.60 29.70 7.11
N VAL A 49 -2.74 30.18 7.64
CA VAL A 49 -3.22 31.57 7.47
C VAL A 49 -2.30 32.54 8.20
N LYS A 50 -1.78 32.19 9.40
CA LYS A 50 -0.79 33.02 10.09
C LYS A 50 0.49 33.26 9.29
N ASN A 51 0.88 32.27 8.48
CA ASN A 51 2.10 32.36 7.65
C ASN A 51 1.84 33.07 6.31
N ASP A 52 0.59 33.10 5.87
CA ASP A 52 0.18 33.71 4.61
C ASP A 52 -1.21 34.35 4.77
N SER A 53 -1.24 35.69 4.98
CA SER A 53 -2.47 36.46 5.18
C SER A 53 -3.39 36.53 3.96
N TRP A 54 -2.89 36.23 2.77
CA TRP A 54 -3.72 36.12 1.56
C TRP A 54 -4.72 34.95 1.64
N LEU A 55 -4.54 34.03 2.58
CA LEU A 55 -5.44 32.92 2.84
C LEU A 55 -6.58 33.25 3.81
N GLU A 56 -6.59 34.43 4.45
CA GLU A 56 -7.65 34.83 5.39
C GLU A 56 -9.08 34.69 4.82
N PRO A 57 -9.36 35.12 3.55
CA PRO A 57 -10.68 34.96 2.96
C PRO A 57 -11.14 33.49 2.83
N PHE A 58 -10.19 32.54 2.82
CA PHE A 58 -10.42 31.12 2.58
C PHE A 58 -10.28 30.28 3.87
N GLU A 59 -10.06 30.89 5.02
CA GLU A 59 -9.84 30.19 6.29
C GLU A 59 -10.97 29.23 6.62
N GLY A 60 -12.23 29.63 6.35
CA GLY A 60 -13.39 28.77 6.57
C GLY A 60 -13.35 27.48 5.76
N ALA A 61 -12.97 27.55 4.47
CA ALA A 61 -12.82 26.37 3.62
C ALA A 61 -11.65 25.47 4.08
N ILE A 62 -10.52 26.09 4.46
CA ILE A 62 -9.35 25.35 4.97
C ILE A 62 -9.68 24.61 6.27
N ARG A 63 -10.40 25.26 7.20
CA ARG A 63 -10.90 24.62 8.44
C ARG A 63 -11.87 23.48 8.12
N GLY A 64 -12.84 23.72 7.24
CA GLY A 64 -13.81 22.68 6.83
C GLY A 64 -13.15 21.43 6.28
N ARG A 65 -12.13 21.57 5.42
CA ARG A 65 -11.33 20.45 4.90
C ARG A 65 -10.58 19.71 6.00
N HIS A 66 -9.98 20.45 6.92
CA HIS A 66 -9.30 19.85 8.09
C HIS A 66 -10.28 19.07 8.96
N ASP A 67 -11.42 19.67 9.31
CA ASP A 67 -12.43 19.08 10.20
C ASP A 67 -13.07 17.85 9.57
N HIS A 68 -13.32 17.87 8.25
CA HIS A 68 -13.77 16.70 7.51
C HIS A 68 -12.76 15.55 7.60
N ALA A 69 -11.47 15.82 7.41
CA ALA A 69 -10.43 14.80 7.52
C ALA A 69 -10.30 14.26 8.96
N VAL A 70 -10.45 15.12 9.99
CA VAL A 70 -10.46 14.71 11.40
C VAL A 70 -11.71 13.88 11.73
N TRP A 71 -12.87 14.28 11.24
CA TRP A 71 -14.11 13.54 11.41
C TRP A 71 -13.99 12.13 10.80
N LYS A 72 -13.54 12.04 9.53
CA LYS A 72 -13.35 10.77 8.85
C LYS A 72 -12.31 9.90 9.57
N LEU A 73 -11.19 10.47 10.01
CA LEU A 73 -10.20 9.77 10.80
C LEU A 73 -10.80 9.17 12.07
N ASN A 74 -11.61 9.95 12.81
CA ASN A 74 -12.28 9.48 14.02
C ASN A 74 -13.27 8.34 13.72
N GLN A 75 -14.01 8.43 12.61
CA GLN A 75 -14.89 7.36 12.14
C GLN A 75 -14.10 6.07 11.91
N LEU A 76 -13.04 6.11 11.10
CA LEU A 76 -12.25 4.95 10.72
C LEU A 76 -11.45 4.35 11.89
N THR A 77 -11.07 5.18 12.86
CA THR A 77 -10.27 4.76 14.03
C THR A 77 -11.13 4.49 15.29
N GLN A 78 -12.46 4.49 15.15
CA GLN A 78 -13.38 4.32 16.28
C GLN A 78 -13.10 5.35 17.40
N ASN A 79 -13.01 6.64 17.04
CA ASN A 79 -12.66 7.76 17.91
C ASN A 79 -11.30 7.56 18.62
N GLY A 80 -10.28 7.15 17.85
CA GLY A 80 -8.91 6.98 18.35
C GLY A 80 -8.68 5.73 19.19
N LYS A 81 -9.65 4.79 19.24
CA LYS A 81 -9.44 3.47 19.88
C LYS A 81 -8.48 2.59 19.07
N LYS A 82 -8.42 2.80 17.78
CA LYS A 82 -7.50 2.15 16.84
C LYS A 82 -6.64 3.21 16.15
N LYS A 83 -5.52 2.80 15.57
CA LYS A 83 -4.72 3.64 14.69
C LYS A 83 -5.28 3.59 13.27
N LEU A 84 -4.97 4.58 12.45
CA LEU A 84 -5.27 4.54 11.02
C LEU A 84 -4.58 3.34 10.33
N SER A 85 -3.37 3.00 10.77
CA SER A 85 -2.65 1.80 10.31
C SER A 85 -3.36 0.47 10.65
N ASP A 86 -4.24 0.45 11.66
CA ASP A 86 -5.05 -0.73 11.98
C ASP A 86 -6.27 -0.85 11.06
N PHE A 87 -6.75 0.28 10.53
CA PHE A 87 -7.76 0.30 9.47
C PHE A 87 -7.17 -0.16 8.13
N ALA A 88 -6.01 0.31 7.77
CA ALA A 88 -5.34 0.06 6.49
C ALA A 88 -4.66 -1.33 6.43
N THR A 89 -5.40 -2.39 6.71
CA THR A 89 -4.87 -3.78 6.81
C THR A 89 -5.48 -4.75 5.80
N GLY A 90 -6.21 -4.23 4.80
CA GLY A 90 -6.90 -5.07 3.82
C GLY A 90 -5.98 -6.05 3.10
N HIS A 91 -4.75 -5.64 2.77
CA HIS A 91 -3.74 -6.51 2.15
C HIS A 91 -3.30 -7.69 3.03
N LEU A 92 -3.56 -7.68 4.34
CA LEU A 92 -3.31 -8.80 5.26
C LEU A 92 -4.51 -9.74 5.36
N TYR A 93 -5.68 -9.30 4.91
CA TYR A 93 -6.93 -10.04 4.99
C TYR A 93 -7.40 -10.55 3.64
N PHE A 94 -7.48 -9.68 2.62
CA PHE A 94 -7.89 -9.98 1.26
C PHE A 94 -6.76 -10.53 0.40
N GLY A 95 -7.11 -11.18 -0.70
CA GLY A 95 -6.18 -11.85 -1.60
C GLY A 95 -5.90 -13.29 -1.17
N LEU A 96 -4.92 -13.91 -1.80
CA LEU A 96 -4.50 -15.28 -1.54
C LEU A 96 -3.33 -15.31 -0.55
N HIS A 97 -3.52 -16.01 0.57
CA HIS A 97 -2.51 -16.14 1.63
C HIS A 97 -2.18 -17.60 1.94
N LYS A 98 -0.90 -17.91 2.03
CA LYS A 98 -0.42 -19.16 2.60
C LYS A 98 -0.48 -19.06 4.12
N LEU A 99 -1.13 -20.05 4.74
CA LEU A 99 -1.21 -20.20 6.19
C LEU A 99 -0.32 -21.38 6.63
N ALA A 100 -0.09 -21.51 7.95
CA ALA A 100 0.64 -22.65 8.51
C ALA A 100 0.02 -24.02 8.13
N LYS A 101 -1.30 -24.07 7.95
CA LYS A 101 -2.06 -25.27 7.61
C LYS A 101 -3.01 -25.01 6.44
N GLY A 102 -2.47 -24.69 5.26
CA GLY A 102 -3.29 -24.50 4.07
C GLY A 102 -3.23 -23.10 3.47
N TRP A 103 -4.28 -22.75 2.74
CA TRP A 103 -4.43 -21.47 2.07
C TRP A 103 -5.76 -20.83 2.44
N VAL A 104 -5.81 -19.52 2.42
CA VAL A 104 -7.05 -18.75 2.46
C VAL A 104 -7.04 -17.73 1.34
N PHE A 105 -8.15 -17.67 0.63
CA PHE A 105 -8.42 -16.62 -0.35
C PHE A 105 -9.62 -15.81 0.13
N ARG A 106 -9.56 -14.49 0.00
CA ARG A 106 -10.69 -13.60 0.28
C ARG A 106 -10.75 -12.49 -0.74
N GLU A 107 -12.00 -12.12 -1.09
CA GLU A 107 -12.26 -11.00 -2.00
C GLU A 107 -13.48 -10.20 -1.53
N TRP A 108 -13.48 -8.91 -1.82
CA TRP A 108 -14.63 -8.03 -1.63
C TRP A 108 -15.39 -7.86 -2.94
N ALA A 109 -16.54 -8.51 -3.04
CA ALA A 109 -17.41 -8.50 -4.21
C ALA A 109 -18.87 -8.52 -3.77
N PRO A 110 -19.40 -7.39 -3.27
CA PRO A 110 -20.72 -7.34 -2.62
C PRO A 110 -21.86 -7.73 -3.58
N ASN A 111 -21.72 -7.46 -4.86
CA ASN A 111 -22.74 -7.74 -5.88
C ASN A 111 -22.65 -9.15 -6.50
N ALA A 112 -21.58 -9.90 -6.19
CA ALA A 112 -21.43 -11.27 -6.67
C ALA A 112 -22.51 -12.20 -6.08
N THR A 113 -23.00 -13.13 -6.88
CA THR A 113 -23.87 -14.23 -6.46
C THR A 113 -23.11 -15.52 -6.24
N ASP A 114 -21.96 -15.67 -6.91
CA ASP A 114 -21.06 -16.81 -6.75
C ASP A 114 -19.63 -16.47 -7.18
N ILE A 115 -18.62 -17.12 -6.59
CA ILE A 115 -17.21 -16.98 -6.95
C ILE A 115 -16.52 -18.33 -6.85
N TYR A 116 -15.83 -18.72 -7.94
CA TYR A 116 -14.92 -19.87 -7.98
C TYR A 116 -13.49 -19.42 -8.27
N LEU A 117 -12.51 -20.06 -7.68
CA LEU A 117 -11.15 -19.97 -8.19
C LEU A 117 -10.98 -21.00 -9.31
N ILE A 118 -10.51 -20.54 -10.47
CA ILE A 118 -10.16 -21.36 -11.62
C ILE A 118 -8.68 -21.16 -11.95
N GLY A 119 -7.99 -22.19 -12.37
CA GLY A 119 -6.56 -22.10 -12.69
C GLY A 119 -5.93 -23.45 -12.99
N ASP A 120 -4.60 -23.50 -13.02
CA ASP A 120 -3.82 -24.70 -13.33
C ASP A 120 -4.13 -25.88 -12.38
N PHE A 121 -4.63 -25.60 -11.20
CA PHE A 121 -4.94 -26.60 -10.17
C PHE A 121 -6.27 -27.35 -10.40
N ASN A 122 -7.12 -26.87 -11.30
CA ASN A 122 -8.43 -27.48 -11.65
C ASN A 122 -8.75 -27.40 -13.15
N ASN A 123 -7.70 -27.31 -13.99
CA ASN A 123 -7.82 -27.21 -15.45
C ASN A 123 -8.72 -26.06 -15.92
N TRP A 124 -8.71 -24.95 -15.19
CA TRP A 124 -9.49 -23.73 -15.46
C TRP A 124 -11.00 -23.95 -15.51
N GLN A 125 -11.49 -24.95 -14.75
CA GLN A 125 -12.91 -25.29 -14.66
C GLN A 125 -13.46 -24.93 -13.28
N GLU A 126 -14.77 -24.66 -13.23
CA GLU A 126 -15.47 -24.53 -11.96
C GLU A 126 -15.47 -25.89 -11.24
N ASP A 127 -15.14 -25.87 -9.96
CA ASP A 127 -15.10 -27.03 -9.07
C ASP A 127 -15.55 -26.61 -7.67
N GLU A 128 -16.52 -27.32 -7.10
CA GLU A 128 -17.06 -27.03 -5.77
C GLU A 128 -15.98 -26.98 -4.66
N LYS A 129 -14.87 -27.68 -4.85
CA LYS A 129 -13.70 -27.58 -3.95
C LYS A 129 -13.10 -26.19 -3.92
N TYR A 130 -13.23 -25.45 -5.01
CA TYR A 130 -12.65 -24.11 -5.18
C TYR A 130 -13.71 -23.00 -5.18
N ARG A 131 -14.93 -23.31 -4.74
CA ARG A 131 -16.02 -22.36 -4.56
C ARG A 131 -15.84 -21.55 -3.28
N CYS A 132 -15.93 -20.24 -3.40
CA CYS A 132 -15.90 -19.32 -2.27
C CYS A 132 -17.24 -19.32 -1.53
N LYS A 133 -17.22 -19.07 -0.25
CA LYS A 133 -18.41 -18.88 0.57
C LYS A 133 -18.57 -17.41 0.91
N ARG A 134 -19.77 -16.88 0.77
CA ARG A 134 -20.09 -15.52 1.17
C ARG A 134 -20.07 -15.43 2.68
N ILE A 135 -19.45 -14.37 3.23
CA ILE A 135 -19.49 -14.05 4.65
C ILE A 135 -20.74 -13.17 4.87
N GLU A 136 -21.70 -13.73 5.60
CA GLU A 136 -22.98 -13.08 5.90
C GLU A 136 -22.80 -11.66 6.48
N GLY A 137 -23.67 -10.73 6.03
CA GLY A 137 -23.67 -9.35 6.49
C GLY A 137 -22.51 -8.49 6.01
N THR A 138 -21.64 -9.05 5.12
CA THR A 138 -20.52 -8.31 4.51
C THR A 138 -20.57 -8.47 2.98
N GLY A 139 -19.78 -7.73 2.26
CA GLY A 139 -19.56 -7.98 0.81
C GLY A 139 -18.45 -8.98 0.54
N ASN A 140 -17.96 -9.70 1.54
CA ASN A 140 -16.74 -10.50 1.46
C ASN A 140 -17.03 -11.95 1.12
N TRP A 141 -16.10 -12.57 0.41
CA TRP A 141 -16.07 -13.98 0.07
C TRP A 141 -14.82 -14.63 0.62
N GLU A 142 -14.93 -15.88 1.07
CA GLU A 142 -13.81 -16.64 1.64
C GLU A 142 -13.76 -18.05 1.07
N LEU A 143 -12.54 -18.53 0.77
CA LEU A 143 -12.25 -19.91 0.41
C LEU A 143 -11.05 -20.39 1.25
N LYS A 144 -11.21 -21.53 1.93
CA LYS A 144 -10.12 -22.22 2.66
C LYS A 144 -9.75 -23.49 1.93
N LEU A 145 -8.45 -23.67 1.68
CA LEU A 145 -7.93 -24.81 0.96
C LEU A 145 -6.86 -25.53 1.78
N SER A 146 -6.70 -26.82 1.51
CA SER A 146 -5.63 -27.62 2.10
C SER A 146 -4.26 -27.16 1.63
N GLU A 147 -3.21 -27.54 2.34
CA GLU A 147 -1.84 -27.14 2.03
C GLU A 147 -1.39 -27.53 0.62
N LYS A 148 -1.81 -28.72 0.16
CA LYS A 148 -1.43 -29.30 -1.14
C LYS A 148 -2.31 -28.81 -2.29
N ALA A 149 -3.31 -27.96 -2.03
CA ALA A 149 -4.28 -27.55 -3.06
C ALA A 149 -3.66 -26.61 -4.11
N LEU A 150 -2.69 -25.80 -3.71
CA LEU A 150 -2.04 -24.83 -4.58
C LEU A 150 -0.51 -24.97 -4.49
N LYS A 151 0.16 -24.66 -5.60
CA LYS A 151 1.64 -24.65 -5.71
C LYS A 151 2.12 -23.29 -6.20
N HIS A 152 3.31 -22.90 -5.76
CA HIS A 152 3.99 -21.71 -6.30
C HIS A 152 4.06 -21.75 -7.83
N GLY A 153 3.82 -20.60 -8.44
CA GLY A 153 3.91 -20.43 -9.90
C GLY A 153 2.62 -20.75 -10.67
N GLN A 154 1.66 -21.47 -10.07
CA GLN A 154 0.37 -21.76 -10.73
C GLN A 154 -0.40 -20.49 -11.04
N LEU A 155 -1.00 -20.45 -12.23
CA LEU A 155 -1.84 -19.34 -12.67
C LEU A 155 -3.29 -19.56 -12.24
N TYR A 156 -4.00 -18.46 -11.96
CA TYR A 156 -5.39 -18.51 -11.57
C TYR A 156 -6.14 -17.21 -11.86
N LYS A 157 -7.47 -17.31 -11.88
CA LYS A 157 -8.43 -16.20 -11.89
C LYS A 157 -9.61 -16.53 -10.99
N MET A 158 -10.47 -15.55 -10.78
CA MET A 158 -11.81 -15.77 -10.26
C MET A 158 -12.79 -15.92 -11.44
N LYS A 159 -13.64 -16.93 -11.40
CA LYS A 159 -14.91 -16.96 -12.15
C LYS A 159 -15.96 -16.34 -11.23
N VAL A 160 -16.42 -15.16 -11.57
CA VAL A 160 -17.39 -14.38 -10.77
C VAL A 160 -18.74 -14.40 -11.48
N LYS A 161 -19.81 -14.68 -10.73
CA LYS A 161 -21.19 -14.64 -11.21
C LYS A 161 -21.95 -13.54 -10.47
N TRP A 162 -22.85 -12.88 -11.17
CA TRP A 162 -23.74 -11.85 -10.63
C TRP A 162 -25.10 -11.90 -11.33
N ASN A 163 -26.09 -11.15 -10.85
CA ASN A 163 -27.38 -11.10 -11.50
C ASN A 163 -27.23 -10.52 -12.91
N GLY A 164 -27.51 -11.34 -13.92
CA GLY A 164 -27.48 -10.96 -15.34
C GLY A 164 -26.16 -11.22 -16.05
N GLY A 165 -25.14 -11.84 -15.39
CA GLY A 165 -23.88 -12.14 -16.06
C GLY A 165 -22.86 -12.92 -15.25
N GLU A 166 -21.75 -13.18 -15.89
CA GLU A 166 -20.57 -13.79 -15.28
C GLU A 166 -19.31 -13.39 -16.04
N GLY A 167 -18.14 -13.55 -15.43
CA GLY A 167 -16.88 -13.29 -16.10
C GLY A 167 -15.68 -13.81 -15.33
N GLU A 168 -14.56 -13.93 -16.03
CA GLU A 168 -13.27 -14.17 -15.41
C GLU A 168 -12.66 -12.85 -14.97
N ARG A 169 -12.10 -12.81 -13.76
CA ARG A 169 -11.51 -11.60 -13.17
C ARG A 169 -10.19 -11.91 -12.47
N ILE A 170 -9.26 -10.99 -12.56
CA ILE A 170 -8.10 -10.99 -11.67
C ILE A 170 -8.55 -10.47 -10.31
N PRO A 171 -8.19 -11.13 -9.18
CA PRO A 171 -8.55 -10.64 -7.84
C PRO A 171 -8.02 -9.22 -7.59
N ALA A 172 -8.86 -8.36 -7.02
CA ALA A 172 -8.49 -6.96 -6.75
C ALA A 172 -7.27 -6.80 -5.83
N TRP A 173 -7.07 -7.76 -4.93
CA TRP A 173 -5.98 -7.78 -3.96
C TRP A 173 -4.82 -8.72 -4.34
N CYS A 174 -4.70 -9.02 -5.64
CA CYS A 174 -3.67 -9.92 -6.14
C CYS A 174 -2.27 -9.29 -6.02
N ARG A 175 -1.29 -10.05 -5.49
CA ARG A 175 0.07 -9.56 -5.25
C ARG A 175 1.06 -9.92 -6.35
N ARG A 176 0.68 -10.81 -7.26
CA ARG A 176 1.47 -11.18 -8.42
C ARG A 176 0.54 -11.46 -9.59
N VAL A 177 0.77 -10.74 -10.67
CA VAL A 177 0.07 -10.91 -11.94
C VAL A 177 1.14 -11.04 -13.02
N VAL A 178 0.94 -11.94 -13.95
CA VAL A 178 1.87 -12.19 -15.06
C VAL A 178 1.13 -12.25 -16.38
N GLN A 179 1.79 -11.84 -17.44
CA GLN A 179 1.28 -11.90 -18.80
C GLN A 179 1.88 -13.12 -19.51
N ASP A 180 1.05 -13.88 -20.19
CA ASP A 180 1.52 -14.94 -21.10
C ASP A 180 2.13 -14.32 -22.37
N ASP A 181 3.32 -14.76 -22.75
CA ASP A 181 4.07 -14.15 -23.85
C ASP A 181 3.43 -14.36 -25.23
N ASN A 182 2.66 -15.42 -25.39
CA ASN A 182 2.04 -15.77 -26.68
C ASN A 182 0.64 -15.16 -26.81
N THR A 183 -0.20 -15.38 -25.79
CA THR A 183 -1.61 -14.95 -25.81
C THR A 183 -1.80 -13.51 -25.38
N LYS A 184 -0.84 -12.94 -24.67
CA LYS A 184 -0.86 -11.63 -24.01
C LYS A 184 -1.93 -11.52 -22.92
N ILE A 185 -2.52 -12.64 -22.51
CA ILE A 185 -3.51 -12.71 -21.44
C ILE A 185 -2.80 -12.58 -20.08
N PHE A 186 -3.34 -11.74 -19.22
CA PHE A 186 -2.90 -11.63 -17.83
C PHE A 186 -3.62 -12.62 -16.93
N SER A 187 -2.90 -13.16 -15.98
CA SER A 187 -3.44 -14.03 -14.93
C SER A 187 -2.77 -13.74 -13.60
N ALA A 188 -3.52 -13.90 -12.53
CA ALA A 188 -2.94 -13.93 -11.19
C ALA A 188 -2.04 -15.16 -11.04
N GLN A 189 -1.00 -15.05 -10.24
CA GLN A 189 -0.07 -16.15 -9.98
C GLN A 189 0.04 -16.44 -8.49
N VAL A 190 -0.03 -17.70 -8.13
CA VAL A 190 0.24 -18.16 -6.76
C VAL A 190 1.69 -17.87 -6.43
N TRP A 191 1.93 -16.86 -5.58
CA TRP A 191 3.28 -16.45 -5.21
C TRP A 191 3.63 -16.90 -3.80
N ASN A 192 4.43 -17.94 -3.71
CA ASN A 192 4.95 -18.51 -2.47
C ASN A 192 6.30 -19.19 -2.74
N PRO A 193 7.35 -18.38 -3.04
CA PRO A 193 8.67 -18.90 -3.34
C PRO A 193 9.25 -19.64 -2.13
N GLU A 194 10.14 -20.60 -2.36
CA GLU A 194 10.84 -21.33 -1.29
C GLU A 194 11.67 -20.38 -0.40
N LYS A 195 12.23 -19.35 -1.02
CA LYS A 195 12.98 -18.30 -0.33
C LYS A 195 12.35 -16.95 -0.65
N THR A 196 11.79 -16.31 0.36
CA THR A 196 11.39 -14.90 0.29
C THR A 196 12.61 -14.01 0.50
N TYR A 197 12.64 -12.84 -0.15
CA TYR A 197 13.72 -11.89 0.08
C TYR A 197 13.70 -11.35 1.51
N GLU A 198 14.83 -11.44 2.19
CA GLU A 198 15.03 -10.85 3.52
C GLU A 198 15.87 -9.59 3.42
N PHE A 199 15.27 -8.45 3.79
CA PHE A 199 15.98 -7.17 3.83
C PHE A 199 17.16 -7.22 4.79
N GLN A 200 18.33 -6.90 4.31
CA GLN A 200 19.56 -6.81 5.09
C GLN A 200 19.64 -5.45 5.81
N LYS A 201 19.18 -4.37 5.16
CA LYS A 201 19.08 -3.03 5.75
C LYS A 201 17.72 -2.83 6.42
N LYS A 202 17.49 -3.49 7.55
CA LYS A 202 16.17 -3.52 8.23
C LYS A 202 15.68 -2.17 8.75
N ASN A 203 16.57 -1.24 9.10
CA ASN A 203 16.25 0.04 9.75
C ASN A 203 16.84 1.21 8.95
N PHE A 204 16.56 1.27 7.67
CA PHE A 204 16.94 2.42 6.86
C PHE A 204 16.13 3.66 7.29
N LYS A 205 16.80 4.79 7.39
CA LYS A 205 16.18 6.11 7.58
C LYS A 205 16.88 7.09 6.64
N PRO A 206 16.12 7.77 5.77
CA PRO A 206 16.69 8.81 4.92
C PRO A 206 17.39 9.88 5.77
N LYS A 207 18.51 10.38 5.29
CA LYS A 207 19.18 11.51 5.93
C LYS A 207 18.27 12.74 5.87
N LYS A 208 18.32 13.59 6.91
CA LYS A 208 17.57 14.87 6.98
C LYS A 208 18.22 15.97 6.11
N ASN A 209 18.63 15.65 4.91
CA ASN A 209 19.17 16.59 3.93
C ASN A 209 18.09 16.89 2.89
N PRO A 210 18.19 17.99 2.14
CA PRO A 210 17.37 18.17 0.94
C PRO A 210 17.45 16.94 0.04
N LEU A 211 16.32 16.52 -0.48
CA LEU A 211 16.28 15.38 -1.41
C LEU A 211 16.80 15.85 -2.78
N LEU A 212 17.80 15.13 -3.28
CA LEU A 212 18.22 15.17 -4.68
C LEU A 212 17.66 13.92 -5.33
N ILE A 213 16.54 14.09 -6.03
CA ILE A 213 15.72 12.99 -6.55
C ILE A 213 16.14 12.68 -7.99
N TYR A 214 16.42 11.39 -8.25
CA TYR A 214 16.54 10.85 -9.59
C TYR A 214 15.25 10.11 -9.94
N GLU A 215 14.45 10.70 -10.82
CA GLU A 215 13.24 10.06 -11.36
C GLU A 215 13.61 9.10 -12.49
N CYS A 216 13.05 7.89 -12.47
CA CYS A 216 13.44 6.85 -13.40
C CYS A 216 12.31 5.86 -13.69
N HIS A 217 12.27 5.38 -14.93
CA HIS A 217 11.45 4.25 -15.35
C HIS A 217 12.34 3.00 -15.44
N VAL A 218 12.03 1.96 -14.67
CA VAL A 218 12.87 0.74 -14.58
C VAL A 218 13.11 0.12 -15.96
N GLY A 219 12.05 -0.01 -16.76
CA GLY A 219 12.15 -0.65 -18.08
C GLY A 219 12.88 0.16 -19.14
N MET A 220 13.10 1.46 -18.93
CA MET A 220 13.70 2.38 -19.90
C MET A 220 14.99 3.02 -19.38
N GLY A 221 15.46 2.67 -18.20
CA GLY A 221 16.60 3.30 -17.54
C GLY A 221 17.98 2.96 -18.10
N GLN A 222 18.07 2.18 -19.17
CA GLN A 222 19.33 1.71 -19.76
C GLN A 222 19.30 1.73 -21.29
N ASP A 223 20.50 1.65 -21.93
CA ASP A 223 20.66 1.80 -23.36
C ASP A 223 20.28 0.55 -24.18
N ALA A 224 20.07 -0.60 -23.55
CA ALA A 224 19.71 -1.83 -24.24
C ALA A 224 18.30 -1.72 -24.86
N GLU A 225 18.15 -2.10 -26.12
CA GLU A 225 16.88 -2.08 -26.87
C GLU A 225 15.91 -3.19 -26.41
N LYS A 226 15.57 -3.18 -25.11
CA LYS A 226 14.63 -4.10 -24.47
C LYS A 226 14.05 -3.47 -23.22
N VAL A 227 13.01 -4.06 -22.69
CA VAL A 227 12.48 -3.70 -21.36
C VAL A 227 13.52 -4.09 -20.30
N GLY A 228 14.00 -3.13 -19.53
CA GLY A 228 14.93 -3.35 -18.42
C GLY A 228 14.27 -4.03 -17.23
N THR A 229 15.08 -4.72 -16.43
CA THR A 229 14.60 -5.44 -15.23
C THR A 229 15.03 -4.74 -13.93
N TYR A 230 14.40 -5.11 -12.80
CA TYR A 230 14.81 -4.63 -11.47
C TYR A 230 16.28 -4.95 -11.18
N THR A 231 16.74 -6.16 -11.55
CA THR A 231 18.12 -6.59 -11.38
C THR A 231 19.07 -5.76 -12.24
N GLU A 232 18.75 -5.57 -13.52
CA GLU A 232 19.59 -4.75 -14.43
C GLU A 232 19.63 -3.29 -13.99
N PHE A 233 18.51 -2.73 -13.50
CA PHE A 233 18.50 -1.39 -12.95
C PHE A 233 19.41 -1.29 -11.71
N LYS A 234 19.31 -2.25 -10.81
CA LYS A 234 20.15 -2.34 -9.61
C LYS A 234 21.64 -2.39 -9.96
N ASP A 235 22.00 -3.18 -10.96
CA ASP A 235 23.41 -3.45 -11.29
C ASP A 235 24.03 -2.39 -12.21
N ASN A 236 23.24 -1.77 -13.11
CA ASN A 236 23.76 -0.88 -14.15
C ASN A 236 23.42 0.60 -13.91
N VAL A 237 22.23 0.92 -13.37
CA VAL A 237 21.75 2.30 -13.23
C VAL A 237 22.01 2.84 -11.84
N LEU A 238 21.67 2.08 -10.78
CA LEU A 238 21.82 2.51 -9.40
C LEU A 238 23.26 2.95 -9.07
N PRO A 239 24.35 2.27 -9.53
CA PRO A 239 25.72 2.74 -9.29
C PRO A 239 26.01 4.13 -9.87
N ARG A 240 25.41 4.47 -11.02
CA ARG A 240 25.55 5.79 -11.64
C ARG A 240 24.83 6.86 -10.81
N VAL A 241 23.61 6.58 -10.38
CA VAL A 241 22.80 7.47 -9.50
C VAL A 241 23.57 7.79 -8.21
N ILE A 242 24.20 6.78 -7.60
CA ILE A 242 25.02 6.94 -6.40
C ILE A 242 26.25 7.81 -6.71
N LYS A 243 26.97 7.53 -7.80
CA LYS A 243 28.17 8.28 -8.21
C LYS A 243 27.86 9.75 -8.48
N ASP A 244 26.70 10.03 -9.05
CA ASP A 244 26.26 11.39 -9.40
C ASP A 244 25.75 12.18 -8.19
N GLY A 245 25.69 11.55 -7.01
CA GLY A 245 25.41 12.22 -5.74
C GLY A 245 23.93 12.36 -5.41
N TYR A 246 23.02 11.70 -6.12
CA TYR A 246 21.62 11.61 -5.74
C TYR A 246 21.45 10.86 -4.41
N ASN A 247 20.45 11.24 -3.63
CA ASN A 247 20.15 10.60 -2.35
C ASN A 247 18.74 10.00 -2.28
N CYS A 248 17.98 10.10 -3.36
CA CYS A 248 16.65 9.53 -3.50
C CYS A 248 16.42 9.09 -4.95
N ILE A 249 15.76 7.95 -5.13
CA ILE A 249 15.20 7.52 -6.41
C ILE A 249 13.69 7.62 -6.33
N GLN A 250 13.07 8.23 -7.33
CA GLN A 250 11.63 8.17 -7.58
C GLN A 250 11.40 7.15 -8.69
N VAL A 251 10.85 6.00 -8.33
CA VAL A 251 10.50 4.95 -9.30
C VAL A 251 9.16 5.29 -9.91
N MET A 252 9.12 5.57 -11.21
CA MET A 252 7.88 5.78 -11.97
C MET A 252 6.99 4.54 -11.85
N ALA A 253 5.67 4.76 -12.00
CA ALA A 253 4.61 3.80 -11.74
C ALA A 253 4.97 2.35 -12.12
N ILE A 254 5.10 1.49 -11.10
CA ILE A 254 5.47 0.06 -11.25
C ILE A 254 4.36 -0.91 -10.86
N GLN A 255 3.18 -0.41 -10.49
CA GLN A 255 2.02 -1.26 -10.30
C GLN A 255 1.68 -1.94 -11.62
N GLU A 256 1.16 -3.18 -11.59
CA GLU A 256 0.91 -3.92 -12.82
C GLU A 256 -0.13 -3.22 -13.71
N HIS A 257 0.14 -3.19 -14.99
CA HIS A 257 -0.62 -2.46 -16.00
C HIS A 257 -0.63 -3.24 -17.33
N PRO A 258 -1.74 -3.26 -18.08
CA PRO A 258 -1.85 -4.06 -19.29
C PRO A 258 -1.05 -3.48 -20.47
N TYR A 259 -0.97 -2.16 -20.57
CA TYR A 259 -0.34 -1.47 -21.69
C TYR A 259 1.00 -0.84 -21.28
N TYR A 260 2.11 -1.37 -21.81
CA TYR A 260 3.46 -0.86 -21.51
C TYR A 260 3.66 0.61 -21.88
N GLY A 261 3.06 1.07 -22.98
CA GLY A 261 3.14 2.46 -23.43
C GLY A 261 2.45 3.48 -22.51
N SER A 262 1.70 3.01 -21.49
CA SER A 262 1.21 3.88 -20.42
C SER A 262 2.28 4.26 -19.40
N PHE A 263 3.48 3.67 -19.49
CA PHE A 263 4.58 3.83 -18.52
C PHE A 263 4.19 3.47 -17.08
N GLY A 264 3.17 2.62 -16.91
CA GLY A 264 2.64 2.23 -15.61
C GLY A 264 1.49 3.09 -15.08
N TYR A 265 1.06 4.11 -15.79
CA TYR A 265 0.00 5.01 -15.32
C TYR A 265 -1.42 4.51 -15.59
N HIS A 266 -1.62 3.42 -16.34
CA HIS A 266 -2.90 2.72 -16.49
C HIS A 266 -2.93 1.43 -15.64
N VAL A 267 -3.00 1.60 -14.33
CA VAL A 267 -2.92 0.49 -13.37
C VAL A 267 -4.13 -0.41 -13.46
N SER A 268 -3.89 -1.73 -13.53
CA SER A 268 -4.92 -2.78 -13.43
C SER A 268 -4.87 -3.52 -12.10
N SER A 269 -3.67 -3.78 -11.56
CA SER A 269 -3.50 -4.54 -10.32
C SER A 269 -2.64 -3.79 -9.32
N PHE A 270 -3.29 -3.20 -8.32
CA PHE A 270 -2.70 -2.22 -7.40
C PHE A 270 -1.69 -2.81 -6.42
N PHE A 271 -1.81 -4.10 -6.06
CA PHE A 271 -0.93 -4.78 -5.11
C PHE A 271 0.17 -5.62 -5.78
N ALA A 272 0.21 -5.68 -7.10
CA ALA A 272 1.22 -6.42 -7.83
C ALA A 272 2.27 -5.48 -8.45
N PRO A 273 3.58 -5.68 -8.18
CA PRO A 273 4.61 -5.04 -8.98
C PRO A 273 4.58 -5.63 -10.40
N SER A 274 4.81 -4.77 -11.40
CA SER A 274 4.77 -5.20 -12.80
C SER A 274 5.75 -6.35 -13.06
N SER A 275 5.21 -7.40 -13.62
CA SER A 275 5.96 -8.62 -13.96
C SER A 275 6.93 -8.43 -15.11
N ARG A 276 6.74 -7.38 -15.91
CA ARG A 276 7.65 -7.01 -17.00
C ARG A 276 9.07 -6.70 -16.55
N PHE A 277 9.20 -6.20 -15.32
CA PHE A 277 10.50 -5.79 -14.76
C PHE A 277 11.12 -6.87 -13.88
N GLY A 278 10.42 -7.99 -13.63
CA GLY A 278 10.94 -9.09 -12.82
C GLY A 278 9.99 -9.57 -11.73
N THR A 279 10.56 -10.09 -10.66
CA THR A 279 9.87 -10.67 -9.52
C THR A 279 9.74 -9.67 -8.36
N PRO A 280 8.80 -9.89 -7.44
CA PRO A 280 8.73 -9.11 -6.19
C PRO A 280 10.02 -9.14 -5.38
N GLU A 281 10.73 -10.26 -5.37
CA GLU A 281 12.00 -10.44 -4.67
C GLU A 281 13.12 -9.58 -5.28
N GLU A 282 13.18 -9.47 -6.62
CA GLU A 282 14.15 -8.61 -7.30
C GLU A 282 13.88 -7.12 -7.04
N LEU A 283 12.61 -6.71 -6.95
CA LEU A 283 12.27 -5.34 -6.53
C LEU A 283 12.71 -5.07 -5.08
N LYS A 284 12.48 -6.02 -4.17
CA LYS A 284 12.95 -5.90 -2.78
C LYS A 284 14.47 -5.81 -2.72
N GLU A 285 15.18 -6.58 -3.52
CA GLU A 285 16.64 -6.54 -3.60
C GLU A 285 17.15 -5.20 -4.13
N LEU A 286 16.51 -4.63 -5.16
CA LEU A 286 16.81 -3.29 -5.66
C LEU A 286 16.68 -2.24 -4.55
N ILE A 287 15.56 -2.23 -3.82
CA ILE A 287 15.31 -1.28 -2.75
C ILE A 287 16.31 -1.45 -1.60
N ASP A 288 16.57 -2.70 -1.17
CA ASP A 288 17.54 -2.98 -0.11
C ASP A 288 18.97 -2.56 -0.51
N THR A 289 19.33 -2.73 -1.78
CA THR A 289 20.62 -2.28 -2.31
C THR A 289 20.73 -0.76 -2.33
N ALA A 290 19.66 -0.05 -2.69
CA ALA A 290 19.60 1.41 -2.58
C ALA A 290 19.77 1.87 -1.13
N HIS A 291 19.06 1.25 -0.19
CA HIS A 291 19.16 1.53 1.25
C HIS A 291 20.56 1.29 1.82
N LYS A 292 21.26 0.22 1.41
CA LYS A 292 22.66 -0.05 1.80
C LYS A 292 23.60 1.07 1.38
N ASN A 293 23.30 1.72 0.28
CA ASN A 293 24.05 2.84 -0.26
C ASN A 293 23.56 4.22 0.22
N GLY A 294 22.60 4.25 1.15
CA GLY A 294 22.09 5.50 1.72
C GLY A 294 21.10 6.24 0.83
N ILE A 295 20.57 5.58 -0.22
CA ILE A 295 19.60 6.13 -1.17
C ILE A 295 18.20 5.77 -0.70
N ALA A 296 17.33 6.78 -0.53
CA ALA A 296 15.91 6.58 -0.32
C ALA A 296 15.22 6.16 -1.62
N VAL A 297 14.13 5.40 -1.51
CA VAL A 297 13.35 4.98 -2.68
C VAL A 297 11.89 5.37 -2.46
N ILE A 298 11.38 6.29 -3.27
CA ILE A 298 9.96 6.65 -3.29
C ILE A 298 9.30 6.07 -4.55
N MET A 299 8.02 5.75 -4.41
CA MET A 299 7.23 5.17 -5.48
C MET A 299 6.27 6.22 -6.05
N ASP A 300 6.20 6.30 -7.35
CA ASP A 300 5.13 7.00 -8.04
C ASP A 300 3.87 6.11 -8.00
N ILE A 301 2.87 6.53 -7.20
CA ILE A 301 1.67 5.76 -6.93
C ILE A 301 0.46 6.38 -7.62
N VAL A 302 -0.27 5.56 -8.38
CA VAL A 302 -1.42 6.00 -9.16
C VAL A 302 -2.69 5.68 -8.39
N HIS A 303 -3.22 6.64 -7.64
CA HIS A 303 -4.50 6.54 -6.93
C HIS A 303 -5.53 7.56 -7.43
N SER A 304 -5.19 8.30 -8.47
CA SER A 304 -6.09 9.23 -9.15
C SER A 304 -7.13 8.50 -10.02
N HIS A 305 -6.75 7.35 -10.56
CA HIS A 305 -7.59 6.59 -11.49
C HIS A 305 -7.13 5.14 -11.62
N ALA A 306 -7.94 4.31 -12.31
CA ALA A 306 -7.59 2.98 -12.75
C ALA A 306 -7.80 2.85 -14.26
N VAL A 307 -7.14 1.89 -14.91
CA VAL A 307 -7.39 1.58 -16.32
C VAL A 307 -8.84 1.18 -16.54
N LYS A 308 -9.41 1.61 -17.64
CA LYS A 308 -10.75 1.22 -18.09
C LYS A 308 -10.73 -0.20 -18.66
N ASN A 309 -10.63 -1.19 -17.78
CA ASN A 309 -10.53 -2.60 -18.12
C ASN A 309 -11.35 -3.43 -17.11
N GLU A 310 -12.26 -4.25 -17.62
CA GLU A 310 -13.16 -5.09 -16.81
C GLU A 310 -12.56 -6.45 -16.46
N VAL A 311 -11.74 -7.01 -17.34
CA VAL A 311 -11.22 -8.38 -17.22
C VAL A 311 -9.97 -8.43 -16.33
N GLU A 312 -9.04 -7.52 -16.57
CA GLU A 312 -7.73 -7.49 -15.92
C GLU A 312 -7.64 -6.43 -14.82
N GLY A 313 -8.59 -5.48 -14.80
CA GLY A 313 -8.67 -4.37 -13.86
C GLY A 313 -9.92 -4.43 -12.98
N LEU A 314 -10.25 -3.28 -12.40
CA LEU A 314 -11.34 -3.11 -11.44
C LEU A 314 -12.66 -2.63 -12.07
N GLY A 315 -12.72 -2.45 -13.39
CA GLY A 315 -13.81 -1.75 -14.08
C GLY A 315 -15.20 -2.38 -13.90
N ASN A 316 -15.25 -3.71 -13.75
CA ASN A 316 -16.48 -4.43 -13.45
C ASN A 316 -16.15 -5.77 -12.79
N LEU A 317 -15.82 -5.74 -11.50
CA LEU A 317 -15.39 -6.95 -10.81
C LEU A 317 -16.53 -7.99 -10.67
N ALA A 318 -17.74 -7.52 -10.36
CA ALA A 318 -18.88 -8.39 -10.02
C ALA A 318 -20.22 -7.84 -10.53
N GLY A 319 -20.27 -7.25 -11.73
CA GLY A 319 -21.49 -6.72 -12.33
C GLY A 319 -21.92 -5.36 -11.81
N ASP A 320 -21.09 -4.70 -11.01
CA ASP A 320 -21.28 -3.31 -10.59
C ASP A 320 -20.03 -2.48 -10.97
N PRO A 321 -20.10 -1.70 -12.07
CA PRO A 321 -18.99 -0.87 -12.50
C PRO A 321 -18.63 0.22 -11.49
N ASN A 322 -19.55 0.57 -10.61
CA ASN A 322 -19.35 1.59 -9.58
C ASN A 322 -18.81 1.03 -8.26
N GLN A 323 -18.47 -0.26 -8.18
CA GLN A 323 -17.98 -0.85 -6.92
C GLN A 323 -16.84 -0.02 -6.31
N PHE A 324 -15.85 0.35 -7.11
CA PHE A 324 -14.71 1.18 -6.69
C PHE A 324 -14.80 2.65 -7.14
N PHE A 325 -15.64 2.95 -8.10
CA PHE A 325 -15.61 4.20 -8.85
C PHE A 325 -16.85 5.05 -8.63
N TYR A 326 -16.76 6.33 -8.97
CA TYR A 326 -17.90 7.23 -8.94
C TYR A 326 -18.99 6.78 -9.92
N PRO A 327 -20.26 7.00 -9.62
CA PRO A 327 -21.34 6.79 -10.58
C PRO A 327 -21.50 8.01 -11.51
N GLY A 328 -22.22 7.81 -12.62
CA GLY A 328 -22.62 8.87 -13.55
C GLY A 328 -21.45 9.52 -14.28
N ASP A 329 -21.52 10.82 -14.50
CA ASP A 329 -20.55 11.56 -15.32
C ASP A 329 -19.14 11.62 -14.68
N ARG A 330 -19.03 11.33 -13.39
CA ARG A 330 -17.75 11.27 -12.68
C ARG A 330 -17.07 9.91 -12.77
N HIS A 331 -17.70 8.93 -13.40
CA HIS A 331 -17.18 7.57 -13.49
C HIS A 331 -15.88 7.51 -14.30
N GLU A 332 -15.85 8.18 -15.43
CA GLU A 332 -14.73 8.15 -16.38
C GLU A 332 -13.97 9.48 -16.38
N HIS A 333 -12.66 9.40 -16.50
CA HIS A 333 -11.83 10.57 -16.72
C HIS A 333 -11.91 11.00 -18.20
N PRO A 334 -12.35 12.22 -18.52
CA PRO A 334 -12.68 12.62 -19.90
C PRO A 334 -11.47 12.68 -20.85
N ALA A 335 -10.24 12.75 -20.30
CA ALA A 335 -9.03 12.89 -21.13
C ALA A 335 -8.08 11.68 -21.05
N TRP A 336 -8.26 10.74 -20.08
CA TRP A 336 -7.26 9.71 -19.82
C TRP A 336 -7.75 8.28 -20.08
N ASP A 337 -8.97 8.10 -20.62
CA ASP A 337 -9.58 6.78 -20.84
C ASP A 337 -9.44 5.86 -19.62
N SER A 338 -9.83 6.37 -18.46
CA SER A 338 -9.64 5.74 -17.16
C SER A 338 -10.84 5.96 -16.26
N LEU A 339 -10.90 5.23 -15.14
CA LEU A 339 -11.99 5.23 -14.17
C LEU A 339 -11.56 5.97 -12.90
N CYS A 340 -12.43 6.85 -12.36
CA CYS A 340 -12.15 7.67 -11.20
C CYS A 340 -12.66 7.05 -9.92
N PHE A 341 -11.77 6.82 -8.94
CA PHE A 341 -12.12 6.25 -7.64
C PHE A 341 -13.11 7.10 -6.86
N ASP A 342 -14.08 6.46 -6.21
CA ASP A 342 -15.00 7.11 -5.28
C ASP A 342 -14.40 7.17 -3.86
N TYR A 343 -13.69 8.24 -3.58
CA TYR A 343 -13.03 8.45 -2.28
C TYR A 343 -14.02 8.66 -1.11
N GLY A 344 -15.33 8.77 -1.38
CA GLY A 344 -16.37 8.86 -0.36
C GLY A 344 -16.69 7.51 0.28
N LYS A 345 -16.39 6.38 -0.39
CA LYS A 345 -16.65 5.03 0.09
C LYS A 345 -15.59 4.55 1.07
N ASP A 346 -16.00 4.07 2.24
CA ASP A 346 -15.07 3.55 3.25
C ASP A 346 -14.30 2.31 2.75
N ASP A 347 -14.91 1.45 1.93
CA ASP A 347 -14.24 0.28 1.35
C ASP A 347 -13.18 0.68 0.32
N VAL A 348 -13.40 1.77 -0.44
CA VAL A 348 -12.40 2.33 -1.35
C VAL A 348 -11.26 2.98 -0.58
N LEU A 349 -11.57 3.73 0.47
CA LEU A 349 -10.53 4.25 1.39
C LEU A 349 -9.72 3.11 2.01
N HIS A 350 -10.39 2.02 2.42
CA HIS A 350 -9.72 0.82 2.94
C HIS A 350 -8.78 0.21 1.90
N PHE A 351 -9.22 0.09 0.64
CA PHE A 351 -8.41 -0.43 -0.46
C PHE A 351 -7.17 0.44 -0.71
N LEU A 352 -7.36 1.74 -0.92
CA LEU A 352 -6.28 2.66 -1.27
C LEU A 352 -5.30 2.90 -0.11
N LEU A 353 -5.77 3.07 1.13
CA LEU A 353 -4.90 3.21 2.30
C LEU A 353 -4.13 1.92 2.61
N SER A 354 -4.78 0.75 2.43
CA SER A 354 -4.09 -0.53 2.55
C SER A 354 -3.02 -0.72 1.47
N ASN A 355 -3.25 -0.16 0.28
CA ASN A 355 -2.26 -0.17 -0.79
C ASN A 355 -1.03 0.68 -0.44
N CYS A 356 -1.21 1.89 0.08
CA CYS A 356 -0.09 2.68 0.61
C CYS A 356 0.69 1.90 1.67
N LYS A 357 -0.01 1.33 2.65
CA LYS A 357 0.64 0.57 3.73
C LYS A 357 1.40 -0.65 3.20
N TYR A 358 0.81 -1.37 2.24
CA TYR A 358 1.43 -2.54 1.62
C TYR A 358 2.79 -2.21 0.99
N TRP A 359 2.87 -1.16 0.19
CA TRP A 359 4.12 -0.76 -0.45
C TRP A 359 5.19 -0.30 0.56
N LEU A 360 4.78 0.38 1.63
CA LEU A 360 5.69 0.78 2.72
C LEU A 360 6.19 -0.42 3.55
N GLU A 361 5.32 -1.38 3.86
CA GLU A 361 5.67 -2.50 4.75
C GLU A 361 6.32 -3.67 4.02
N GLU A 362 5.77 -4.07 2.87
CA GLU A 362 6.23 -5.23 2.13
C GLU A 362 7.50 -4.95 1.33
N PHE A 363 7.57 -3.79 0.65
CA PHE A 363 8.69 -3.42 -0.20
C PHE A 363 9.65 -2.43 0.43
N LYS A 364 9.28 -1.83 1.57
CA LYS A 364 10.11 -0.84 2.28
C LYS A 364 10.37 0.45 1.48
N PHE A 365 9.41 0.87 0.66
CA PHE A 365 9.46 2.21 0.10
C PHE A 365 9.48 3.27 1.21
N ASP A 366 10.22 4.36 1.01
CA ASP A 366 10.36 5.43 1.99
C ASP A 366 9.26 6.48 1.91
N GLY A 367 8.47 6.45 0.86
CA GLY A 367 7.36 7.37 0.62
C GLY A 367 6.81 7.26 -0.79
N PHE A 368 5.95 8.22 -1.14
CA PHE A 368 5.24 8.26 -2.42
C PHE A 368 5.31 9.63 -3.08
N ARG A 369 5.26 9.63 -4.39
CA ARG A 369 4.76 10.72 -5.22
C ARG A 369 3.39 10.29 -5.71
N PHE A 370 2.33 11.03 -5.39
CA PHE A 370 1.00 10.75 -5.91
C PHE A 370 0.84 11.34 -7.31
N ASP A 371 0.49 10.47 -8.26
CA ASP A 371 0.23 10.91 -9.63
C ASP A 371 -1.17 11.51 -9.78
N GLY A 372 -1.31 12.48 -10.70
CA GLY A 372 -2.59 13.02 -11.11
C GLY A 372 -3.37 13.74 -10.01
N VAL A 373 -2.70 14.35 -9.02
CA VAL A 373 -3.36 14.97 -7.85
C VAL A 373 -4.36 16.04 -8.26
N THR A 374 -4.05 16.90 -9.22
CA THR A 374 -5.01 17.92 -9.72
C THR A 374 -6.28 17.28 -10.24
N SER A 375 -6.15 16.15 -10.96
CA SER A 375 -7.29 15.39 -11.46
C SER A 375 -8.15 14.80 -10.33
N MET A 376 -7.56 14.46 -9.18
CA MET A 376 -8.30 13.99 -8.00
C MET A 376 -9.06 15.12 -7.32
N LEU A 377 -8.39 16.27 -7.17
CA LEU A 377 -8.85 17.37 -6.32
C LEU A 377 -10.01 18.16 -6.89
N TYR A 378 -10.21 18.15 -8.23
CA TYR A 378 -11.21 18.99 -8.90
C TYR A 378 -12.19 18.17 -9.73
N TYR A 379 -13.47 18.55 -9.69
CA TYR A 379 -14.50 17.90 -10.51
C TYR A 379 -14.27 18.04 -12.01
N SER A 380 -13.63 19.13 -12.42
CA SER A 380 -13.17 19.37 -13.79
C SER A 380 -11.92 18.58 -14.16
N HIS A 381 -11.30 17.86 -13.21
CA HIS A 381 -9.98 17.24 -13.35
C HIS A 381 -8.86 18.25 -13.68
N GLY A 382 -9.08 19.54 -13.43
CA GLY A 382 -8.19 20.63 -13.82
C GLY A 382 -8.17 20.93 -15.33
N LEU A 383 -9.09 20.33 -16.09
CA LEU A 383 -9.16 20.53 -17.53
C LEU A 383 -9.86 21.86 -17.86
N GLY A 384 -9.20 22.68 -18.67
CA GLY A 384 -9.75 23.98 -19.09
C GLY A 384 -9.79 25.04 -17.99
N GLU A 385 -9.22 24.77 -16.81
CA GLU A 385 -9.11 25.72 -15.71
C GLU A 385 -7.71 26.35 -15.64
N ALA A 386 -7.67 27.62 -15.25
CA ALA A 386 -6.43 28.33 -14.95
C ALA A 386 -6.38 28.59 -13.44
N PHE A 387 -5.27 28.28 -12.81
CA PHE A 387 -5.01 28.54 -11.39
C PHE A 387 -4.10 29.76 -11.26
N GLY A 388 -4.70 30.97 -11.42
CA GLY A 388 -3.99 32.25 -11.42
C GLY A 388 -3.92 32.93 -10.06
N GLY A 389 -4.76 32.54 -9.11
CA GLY A 389 -4.84 33.13 -7.77
C GLY A 389 -5.45 32.19 -6.75
N TYR A 390 -5.39 32.57 -5.47
CA TYR A 390 -5.89 31.70 -4.39
C TYR A 390 -7.39 31.37 -4.50
N GLY A 391 -8.20 32.28 -5.07
CA GLY A 391 -9.63 32.01 -5.29
C GLY A 391 -9.92 30.80 -6.16
N ASP A 392 -9.01 30.46 -7.07
CA ASP A 392 -9.18 29.32 -7.97
C ASP A 392 -9.03 27.95 -7.26
N TYR A 393 -8.44 27.93 -6.07
CA TYR A 393 -8.32 26.76 -5.21
C TYR A 393 -9.44 26.60 -4.19
N PHE A 394 -10.40 27.56 -4.17
CA PHE A 394 -11.50 27.63 -3.20
C PHE A 394 -12.80 28.09 -3.85
N ASN A 395 -13.08 27.62 -5.05
CA ASN A 395 -14.24 28.03 -5.85
C ASN A 395 -15.46 27.09 -5.72
N GLY A 396 -15.35 26.01 -4.92
CA GLY A 396 -16.41 25.02 -4.70
C GLY A 396 -16.43 23.90 -5.74
N HIS A 397 -15.42 23.82 -6.62
CA HIS A 397 -15.26 22.75 -7.59
C HIS A 397 -14.32 21.63 -7.12
N GLU A 398 -13.89 21.69 -5.87
CA GLU A 398 -12.99 20.72 -5.27
C GLU A 398 -13.76 19.48 -4.77
N ASP A 399 -13.11 18.32 -4.90
CA ASP A 399 -13.57 17.07 -4.31
C ASP A 399 -13.07 16.93 -2.87
N ASP A 400 -13.92 17.26 -1.91
CA ASP A 400 -13.58 17.19 -0.48
C ASP A 400 -13.26 15.76 -0.02
N ASN A 401 -13.79 14.71 -0.67
CA ASN A 401 -13.47 13.32 -0.35
C ASN A 401 -12.06 12.96 -0.84
N ALA A 402 -11.64 13.45 -2.01
CA ALA A 402 -10.27 13.27 -2.50
C ALA A 402 -9.26 14.02 -1.61
N ILE A 403 -9.57 15.26 -1.21
CA ILE A 403 -8.75 16.02 -0.25
C ILE A 403 -8.62 15.28 1.08
N CYS A 404 -9.73 14.74 1.59
CA CYS A 404 -9.77 13.92 2.80
C CYS A 404 -8.89 12.67 2.66
N TYR A 405 -9.05 11.92 1.55
CA TYR A 405 -8.22 10.74 1.27
C TYR A 405 -6.73 11.07 1.28
N LEU A 406 -6.28 12.08 0.53
CA LEU A 406 -4.87 12.48 0.47
C LEU A 406 -4.34 12.92 1.84
N THR A 407 -5.17 13.61 2.64
CA THR A 407 -4.83 13.98 4.02
C THR A 407 -4.62 12.74 4.89
N LEU A 408 -5.47 11.72 4.77
CA LEU A 408 -5.34 10.46 5.50
C LEU A 408 -4.12 9.66 5.02
N ALA A 409 -3.89 9.60 3.70
CA ALA A 409 -2.73 8.90 3.13
C ALA A 409 -1.40 9.49 3.61
N ASN A 410 -1.29 10.83 3.71
CA ASN A 410 -0.12 11.49 4.27
C ASN A 410 0.12 11.14 5.76
N ARG A 411 -0.94 10.85 6.51
CA ARG A 411 -0.82 10.42 7.92
C ARG A 411 -0.35 8.98 8.08
N MET A 412 -0.44 8.13 7.04
CA MET A 412 0.04 6.75 7.08
C MET A 412 1.55 6.64 7.33
N ARG A 413 2.33 7.62 6.89
CA ARG A 413 3.79 7.67 7.12
C ARG A 413 4.16 7.87 8.59
N SER A 414 3.27 8.42 9.39
CA SER A 414 3.51 8.77 10.80
C SER A 414 3.07 7.67 11.78
N CYS A 415 2.55 6.58 11.28
CA CYS A 415 2.09 5.41 12.04
C CYS A 415 3.11 4.29 11.96
#